data_c24ba473ce358a7354b515e794549dc5
#
_entry.id   c24ba473ce358a7354b515e794549dc5
#
_cell.length_a   1.000
_cell.length_b   1.000
_cell.length_c   1.000
_cell.angle_alpha   90.00
_cell.angle_beta   90.00
_cell.angle_gamma   90.00
#
_symmetry.space_group_name_H-M   'P 1'
#
loop_
_entity.id
_entity.type
_entity.pdbx_description
1 polymer ?
#
loop_
_entity_poly.entity_id
_entity_poly.type
_entity_poly.pdbx_seq_one_letter_code
_entity_poly.pdbx_strand_id
1 'polypeptide(L)'
;MQREKTKFTPKEMAYIALLVVVIAVCSWISIPSVVPFTMQTFGVFCAVGLLGGFRGTVAVLIYILMGLIGLPVFSNFNGGVGYMMGPTGGYIVGFLFTALVYWLFEKLFGKGLLCRIVAMALGLIVCYAFGTFWFVEVYSRANGPISVAAALAMCVLPFILPDAVKIFLALLITGRLSPVLRIDKGIKNEEKG
;
A
#
# COMPACT_ATOMS: atom_id res chain seq x y z
N MET A 1 11.41 -12.81 28.84
CA MET A 1 11.04 -12.11 27.61
C MET A 1 10.15 -13.07 26.81
N GLN A 2 8.84 -13.10 27.13
CA GLN A 2 7.87 -13.96 26.43
C GLN A 2 7.58 -13.31 25.07
N ARG A 3 7.94 -14.00 23.97
CA ARG A 3 7.44 -13.67 22.64
C ARG A 3 5.95 -13.98 22.62
N GLU A 4 5.10 -12.97 22.76
CA GLU A 4 3.70 -13.09 22.39
C GLU A 4 3.62 -13.57 20.93
N LYS A 5 3.18 -14.81 20.78
CA LYS A 5 2.81 -15.34 19.46
C LYS A 5 1.56 -14.58 19.04
N THR A 6 1.69 -13.61 18.17
CA THR A 6 0.57 -12.93 17.51
C THR A 6 -0.22 -13.98 16.72
N LYS A 7 -1.19 -14.62 17.36
CA LYS A 7 -2.11 -15.54 16.70
C LYS A 7 -3.17 -14.70 15.99
N PHE A 8 -3.19 -14.74 14.67
CA PHE A 8 -4.30 -14.15 13.91
C PHE A 8 -5.59 -14.94 14.18
N THR A 9 -6.65 -14.25 14.54
CA THR A 9 -7.97 -14.88 14.62
C THR A 9 -8.51 -15.19 13.22
N PRO A 10 -9.36 -16.21 13.05
CA PRO A 10 -9.98 -16.50 11.74
C PRO A 10 -10.67 -15.29 11.11
N LYS A 11 -11.29 -14.44 11.94
CA LYS A 11 -11.93 -13.19 11.52
C LYS A 11 -10.91 -12.19 10.94
N GLU A 12 -9.76 -12.02 11.60
CA GLU A 12 -8.69 -11.15 11.11
C GLU A 12 -8.10 -11.64 9.80
N MET A 13 -7.91 -12.96 9.67
CA MET A 13 -7.45 -13.58 8.43
C MET A 13 -8.43 -13.33 7.27
N ALA A 14 -9.74 -13.43 7.52
CA ALA A 14 -10.77 -13.13 6.53
C ALA A 14 -10.73 -11.66 6.08
N TYR A 15 -10.54 -10.72 7.02
CA TYR A 15 -10.41 -9.30 6.67
C TYR A 15 -9.11 -9.00 5.91
N ILE A 16 -7.99 -9.63 6.27
CA ILE A 16 -6.74 -9.50 5.52
C ILE A 16 -6.95 -9.99 4.09
N ALA A 17 -7.53 -11.19 3.90
CA ALA A 17 -7.81 -11.72 2.58
C ALA A 17 -8.74 -10.81 1.75
N LEU A 18 -9.80 -10.26 2.37
CA LEU A 18 -10.69 -9.32 1.72
C LEU A 18 -9.95 -8.06 1.23
N LEU A 19 -9.07 -7.48 2.07
CA LEU A 19 -8.33 -6.27 1.69
C LEU A 19 -7.26 -6.57 0.64
N VAL A 20 -6.67 -7.76 0.60
CA VAL A 20 -5.80 -8.21 -0.50
C VAL A 20 -6.58 -8.20 -1.83
N VAL A 21 -7.80 -8.73 -1.85
CA VAL A 21 -8.68 -8.68 -3.02
C VAL A 21 -9.04 -7.25 -3.40
N VAL A 22 -9.34 -6.39 -2.42
CA VAL A 22 -9.62 -4.97 -2.68
C VAL A 22 -8.43 -4.28 -3.33
N ILE A 23 -7.19 -4.52 -2.87
CA ILE A 23 -5.98 -3.96 -3.51
C ILE A 23 -5.87 -4.46 -4.95
N ALA A 24 -6.10 -5.76 -5.21
CA ALA A 24 -6.04 -6.33 -6.56
C ALA A 24 -7.10 -5.72 -7.49
N VAL A 25 -8.35 -5.61 -7.05
CA VAL A 25 -9.42 -4.95 -7.83
C VAL A 25 -9.08 -3.49 -8.12
N CYS A 26 -8.58 -2.76 -7.12
CA CYS A 26 -8.12 -1.38 -7.29
C CYS A 26 -6.95 -1.27 -8.29
N SER A 27 -6.09 -2.27 -8.40
CA SER A 27 -5.00 -2.28 -9.37
C SER A 27 -5.48 -2.45 -10.82
N TRP A 28 -6.59 -3.14 -11.03
CA TRP A 28 -7.20 -3.33 -12.36
C TRP A 28 -7.91 -2.06 -12.86
N ILE A 29 -8.35 -1.18 -11.95
CA ILE A 29 -8.85 0.15 -12.31
C ILE A 29 -7.63 1.02 -12.65
N SER A 30 -7.22 0.98 -13.89
CA SER A 30 -5.99 1.61 -14.36
C SER A 30 -6.16 2.34 -15.68
N ILE A 31 -5.45 3.46 -15.83
CA ILE A 31 -5.25 4.15 -17.09
C ILE A 31 -3.83 3.80 -17.56
N PRO A 32 -3.69 3.17 -18.74
CA PRO A 32 -2.38 2.77 -19.27
C PRO A 32 -1.47 3.98 -19.49
N SER A 33 -0.26 3.91 -18.98
CA SER A 33 0.83 4.85 -19.22
C SER A 33 2.17 4.16 -18.91
N VAL A 34 3.29 4.87 -19.03
CA VAL A 34 4.63 4.32 -18.70
C VAL A 34 4.69 3.78 -17.27
N VAL A 35 4.15 4.55 -16.31
CA VAL A 35 3.76 4.06 -14.98
C VAL A 35 2.24 4.16 -14.93
N PRO A 36 1.49 3.04 -14.94
CA PRO A 36 0.05 3.07 -15.00
C PRO A 36 -0.58 3.87 -13.84
N PHE A 37 -1.50 4.74 -14.18
CA PHE A 37 -2.32 5.40 -13.17
C PHE A 37 -3.38 4.42 -12.67
N THR A 38 -3.30 4.03 -11.41
CA THR A 38 -4.18 3.00 -10.83
C THR A 38 -4.88 3.50 -9.56
N MET A 39 -5.97 2.82 -9.17
CA MET A 39 -6.56 2.97 -7.83
C MET A 39 -5.83 2.14 -6.76
N GLN A 40 -4.70 1.53 -7.07
CA GLN A 40 -3.96 0.62 -6.21
C GLN A 40 -3.52 1.28 -4.88
N THR A 41 -3.00 2.51 -4.94
CA THR A 41 -2.64 3.30 -3.75
C THR A 41 -3.82 3.49 -2.80
N PHE A 42 -5.03 3.71 -3.33
CA PHE A 42 -6.26 3.79 -2.55
C PHE A 42 -6.54 2.47 -1.81
N GLY A 43 -6.41 1.32 -2.50
CA GLY A 43 -6.56 0.01 -1.89
C GLY A 43 -5.56 -0.22 -0.74
N VAL A 44 -4.30 0.20 -0.92
CA VAL A 44 -3.26 0.14 0.11
C VAL A 44 -3.63 1.01 1.33
N PHE A 45 -4.07 2.26 1.10
CA PHE A 45 -4.50 3.15 2.18
C PHE A 45 -5.73 2.61 2.93
N CYS A 46 -6.68 1.99 2.22
CA CYS A 46 -7.81 1.30 2.85
C CYS A 46 -7.34 0.13 3.71
N ALA A 47 -6.39 -0.68 3.23
CA ALA A 47 -5.86 -1.81 3.97
C ALA A 47 -5.21 -1.39 5.29
N VAL A 48 -4.28 -0.42 5.25
CA VAL A 48 -3.62 0.06 6.49
C VAL A 48 -4.59 0.83 7.39
N GLY A 49 -5.53 1.58 6.84
CA GLY A 49 -6.49 2.37 7.60
C GLY A 49 -7.58 1.56 8.30
N LEU A 50 -8.02 0.43 7.71
CA LEU A 50 -9.05 -0.46 8.27
C LEU A 50 -8.46 -1.51 9.21
N LEU A 51 -7.35 -2.15 8.81
CA LEU A 51 -6.74 -3.25 9.56
C LEU A 51 -5.75 -2.77 10.63
N GLY A 52 -5.36 -1.49 10.57
CA GLY A 52 -4.21 -0.96 11.33
C GLY A 52 -2.87 -1.33 10.68
N GLY A 53 -1.80 -0.73 11.17
CA GLY A 53 -0.49 -0.78 10.52
C GLY A 53 0.05 -2.20 10.33
N PHE A 54 0.08 -3.03 11.37
CA PHE A 54 0.65 -4.39 11.29
C PHE A 54 -0.13 -5.29 10.31
N ARG A 55 -1.45 -5.42 10.50
CA ARG A 55 -2.28 -6.29 9.64
C ARG A 55 -2.40 -5.75 8.21
N GLY A 56 -2.44 -4.42 8.06
CA GLY A 56 -2.40 -3.77 6.75
C GLY A 56 -1.09 -4.06 6.01
N THR A 57 0.05 -4.04 6.70
CA THR A 57 1.35 -4.42 6.14
C THR A 57 1.35 -5.88 5.68
N VAL A 58 0.77 -6.79 6.48
CA VAL A 58 0.62 -8.20 6.10
C VAL A 58 -0.24 -8.35 4.84
N ALA A 59 -1.36 -7.61 4.73
CA ALA A 59 -2.20 -7.64 3.55
C ALA A 59 -1.45 -7.17 2.28
N VAL A 60 -0.70 -6.06 2.38
CA VAL A 60 0.12 -5.55 1.27
C VAL A 60 1.23 -6.55 0.89
N LEU A 61 1.88 -7.17 1.87
CA LEU A 61 2.90 -8.19 1.62
C LEU A 61 2.30 -9.41 0.89
N ILE A 62 1.16 -9.93 1.34
CA ILE A 62 0.46 -11.04 0.69
C ILE A 62 0.10 -10.67 -0.74
N TYR A 63 -0.45 -9.46 -0.98
CA TYR A 63 -0.76 -8.97 -2.31
C TYR A 63 0.47 -8.99 -3.24
N ILE A 64 1.61 -8.48 -2.78
CA ILE A 64 2.87 -8.48 -3.55
C ILE A 64 3.33 -9.91 -3.84
N LEU A 65 3.29 -10.80 -2.84
CA LEU A 65 3.67 -12.20 -3.01
C LEU A 65 2.78 -12.93 -4.02
N MET A 66 1.46 -12.70 -3.98
CA MET A 66 0.53 -13.24 -4.97
C MET A 66 0.89 -12.78 -6.39
N GLY A 67 1.22 -11.51 -6.56
CA GLY A 67 1.67 -11.00 -7.85
C GLY A 67 3.02 -11.59 -8.29
N LEU A 68 3.96 -11.78 -7.37
CA LEU A 68 5.28 -12.39 -7.66
C LEU A 68 5.18 -13.83 -8.16
N ILE A 69 4.28 -14.65 -7.59
CA ILE A 69 4.06 -16.04 -8.05
C ILE A 69 3.30 -16.13 -9.37
N GLY A 70 2.94 -14.98 -9.97
CA GLY A 70 2.34 -14.94 -11.30
C GLY A 70 0.83 -14.75 -11.33
N LEU A 71 0.16 -14.57 -10.19
CA LEU A 71 -1.26 -14.24 -10.21
C LEU A 71 -1.48 -12.85 -10.83
N PRO A 72 -2.53 -12.66 -11.66
CA PRO A 72 -2.78 -11.42 -12.40
C PRO A 72 -3.38 -10.33 -11.51
N VAL A 73 -2.71 -10.01 -10.40
CA VAL A 73 -3.20 -9.05 -9.39
C VAL A 73 -2.65 -7.63 -9.55
N PHE A 74 -1.68 -7.43 -10.45
CA PHE A 74 -1.13 -6.11 -10.76
C PHE A 74 -1.92 -5.40 -11.86
N SER A 75 -1.57 -4.14 -12.15
CA SER A 75 -2.28 -3.33 -13.14
C SER A 75 -2.31 -4.01 -14.52
N ASN A 76 -3.41 -3.82 -15.24
CA ASN A 76 -3.68 -4.47 -16.52
C ASN A 76 -3.63 -6.01 -16.47
N PHE A 77 -4.04 -6.60 -15.34
CA PHE A 77 -4.04 -8.05 -15.11
C PHE A 77 -2.65 -8.70 -15.24
N ASN A 78 -1.59 -7.94 -14.99
CA ASN A 78 -0.23 -8.45 -14.99
C ASN A 78 0.12 -9.15 -13.67
N GLY A 79 1.20 -9.93 -13.74
CA GLY A 79 1.81 -10.62 -12.61
C GLY A 79 3.16 -11.21 -12.99
N GLY A 80 3.81 -11.86 -12.02
CA GLY A 80 5.10 -12.51 -12.19
C GLY A 80 6.31 -11.61 -11.93
N VAL A 81 7.45 -12.28 -11.75
CA VAL A 81 8.74 -11.62 -11.47
C VAL A 81 9.13 -10.65 -12.60
N GLY A 82 8.84 -10.99 -13.86
CA GLY A 82 9.15 -10.14 -15.00
C GLY A 82 8.48 -8.76 -14.92
N TYR A 83 7.21 -8.71 -14.51
CA TYR A 83 6.52 -7.45 -14.29
C TYR A 83 7.11 -6.65 -13.12
N MET A 84 7.47 -7.33 -12.03
CA MET A 84 8.12 -6.70 -10.87
C MET A 84 9.52 -6.15 -11.19
N MET A 85 10.23 -6.75 -12.13
CA MET A 85 11.52 -6.25 -12.61
C MET A 85 11.38 -5.09 -13.62
N GLY A 86 10.16 -4.80 -14.06
CA GLY A 86 9.86 -3.68 -14.94
C GLY A 86 9.89 -2.31 -14.24
N PRO A 87 9.63 -1.23 -15.00
CA PRO A 87 9.67 0.16 -14.51
C PRO A 87 8.73 0.45 -13.33
N THR A 88 7.62 -0.29 -13.23
CA THR A 88 6.61 -0.11 -12.18
C THR A 88 6.90 -0.89 -10.89
N GLY A 89 7.82 -1.85 -10.93
CA GLY A 89 8.10 -2.75 -9.80
C GLY A 89 8.53 -2.02 -8.53
N GLY A 90 9.31 -0.94 -8.67
CA GLY A 90 9.73 -0.13 -7.54
C GLY A 90 8.56 0.52 -6.79
N TYR A 91 7.50 0.94 -7.50
CA TYR A 91 6.30 1.49 -6.86
C TYR A 91 5.51 0.41 -6.13
N ILE A 92 5.45 -0.82 -6.69
CA ILE A 92 4.78 -1.95 -6.04
C ILE A 92 5.50 -2.32 -4.74
N VAL A 93 6.84 -2.37 -4.72
CA VAL A 93 7.63 -2.53 -3.49
C VAL A 93 7.45 -1.31 -2.58
N GLY A 94 7.35 -0.12 -3.13
CA GLY A 94 7.06 1.12 -2.42
C GLY A 94 5.77 1.09 -1.60
N PHE A 95 4.76 0.32 -2.02
CA PHE A 95 3.54 0.11 -1.22
C PHE A 95 3.82 -0.63 0.09
N LEU A 96 4.78 -1.55 0.10
CA LEU A 96 5.20 -2.18 1.35
C LEU A 96 5.86 -1.16 2.28
N PHE A 97 6.71 -0.28 1.75
CA PHE A 97 7.29 0.81 2.55
C PHE A 97 6.23 1.78 3.06
N THR A 98 5.21 2.12 2.24
CA THR A 98 4.06 2.90 2.68
C THR A 98 3.37 2.26 3.90
N ALA A 99 3.11 0.96 3.84
CA ALA A 99 2.47 0.23 4.92
C ALA A 99 3.36 0.15 6.17
N LEU A 100 4.67 -0.03 6.02
CA LEU A 100 5.64 -0.05 7.12
C LEU A 100 5.75 1.33 7.80
N VAL A 101 5.79 2.41 7.03
CA VAL A 101 5.79 3.79 7.55
C VAL A 101 4.51 4.04 8.34
N TYR A 102 3.35 3.66 7.78
CA TYR A 102 2.08 3.78 8.49
C TYR A 102 2.09 3.00 9.81
N TRP A 103 2.56 1.76 9.80
CA TRP A 103 2.67 0.94 11.01
C TRP A 103 3.59 1.56 12.06
N LEU A 104 4.75 2.07 11.64
CA LEU A 104 5.69 2.74 12.54
C LEU A 104 5.05 3.98 13.19
N PHE A 105 4.37 4.82 12.39
CA PHE A 105 3.69 6.01 12.89
C PHE A 105 2.56 5.67 13.86
N GLU A 106 1.74 4.67 13.52
CA GLU A 106 0.66 4.19 14.40
C GLU A 106 1.21 3.70 15.75
N LYS A 107 2.35 3.01 15.73
CA LYS A 107 3.02 2.49 16.94
C LYS A 107 3.60 3.61 17.82
N LEU A 108 4.15 4.66 17.19
CA LEU A 108 4.81 5.76 17.90
C LEU A 108 3.84 6.84 18.38
N PHE A 109 2.85 7.20 17.58
CA PHE A 109 1.97 8.35 17.78
C PHE A 109 0.49 7.97 17.98
N GLY A 110 0.16 6.66 17.91
CA GLY A 110 -1.20 6.17 18.10
C GLY A 110 -2.07 6.28 16.85
N LYS A 111 -3.41 6.13 17.04
CA LYS A 111 -4.40 5.97 15.96
C LYS A 111 -5.20 7.25 15.65
N GLY A 112 -4.73 8.41 16.07
CA GLY A 112 -5.41 9.69 15.83
C GLY A 112 -5.55 10.02 14.34
N LEU A 113 -6.55 10.82 13.98
CA LEU A 113 -6.79 11.22 12.58
C LEU A 113 -5.56 11.91 11.97
N LEU A 114 -4.94 12.83 12.71
CA LEU A 114 -3.74 13.54 12.24
C LEU A 114 -2.58 12.56 11.99
N CYS A 115 -2.39 11.60 12.90
CA CYS A 115 -1.38 10.55 12.74
C CYS A 115 -1.60 9.75 11.45
N ARG A 116 -2.84 9.35 11.16
CA ARG A 116 -3.20 8.62 9.93
C ARG A 116 -2.92 9.44 8.68
N ILE A 117 -3.28 10.73 8.67
CA ILE A 117 -3.02 11.64 7.53
C ILE A 117 -1.52 11.74 7.27
N VAL A 118 -0.75 12.05 8.32
CA VAL A 118 0.71 12.23 8.21
C VAL A 118 1.38 10.91 7.79
N ALA A 119 0.98 9.79 8.38
CA ALA A 119 1.53 8.47 8.06
C ALA A 119 1.28 8.06 6.61
N MET A 120 0.07 8.28 6.08
CA MET A 120 -0.27 8.00 4.68
C MET A 120 0.52 8.92 3.73
N ALA A 121 0.60 10.23 4.04
CA ALA A 121 1.34 11.18 3.22
C ALA A 121 2.85 10.87 3.18
N LEU A 122 3.47 10.62 4.33
CA LEU A 122 4.88 10.23 4.40
C LEU A 122 5.15 8.89 3.74
N GLY A 123 4.27 7.90 3.93
CA GLY A 123 4.35 6.62 3.25
C GLY A 123 4.30 6.77 1.73
N LEU A 124 3.44 7.65 1.22
CA LEU A 124 3.36 7.97 -0.21
C LEU A 124 4.66 8.63 -0.72
N ILE A 125 5.23 9.57 0.04
CA ILE A 125 6.51 10.21 -0.31
C ILE A 125 7.63 9.16 -0.40
N VAL A 126 7.71 8.24 0.55
CA VAL A 126 8.70 7.14 0.53
C VAL A 126 8.47 6.22 -0.68
N CYS A 127 7.20 5.91 -0.99
CA CYS A 127 6.83 5.16 -2.19
C CYS A 127 7.30 5.85 -3.47
N TYR A 128 7.06 7.15 -3.60
CA TYR A 128 7.51 7.92 -4.75
C TYR A 128 9.04 7.97 -4.85
N ALA A 129 9.74 8.18 -3.75
CA ALA A 129 11.19 8.24 -3.73
C ALA A 129 11.81 6.90 -4.21
N PHE A 130 11.38 5.80 -3.61
CA PHE A 130 11.87 4.47 -4.00
C PHE A 130 11.44 4.07 -5.40
N GLY A 131 10.18 4.30 -5.77
CA GLY A 131 9.64 3.99 -7.09
C GLY A 131 10.34 4.77 -8.20
N THR A 132 10.61 6.06 -7.99
CA THR A 132 11.32 6.89 -8.97
C THR A 132 12.79 6.48 -9.10
N PHE A 133 13.47 6.18 -8.00
CA PHE A 133 14.83 5.63 -8.03
C PHE A 133 14.89 4.35 -8.88
N TRP A 134 13.99 3.41 -8.60
CA TRP A 134 13.87 2.16 -9.35
C TRP A 134 13.54 2.40 -10.81
N PHE A 135 12.59 3.29 -11.09
CA PHE A 135 12.18 3.65 -12.44
C PHE A 135 13.35 4.19 -13.27
N VAL A 136 14.12 5.13 -12.72
CA VAL A 136 15.30 5.71 -13.41
C VAL A 136 16.29 4.62 -13.78
N GLU A 137 16.57 3.71 -12.85
CA GLU A 137 17.53 2.64 -13.07
C GLU A 137 17.07 1.65 -14.16
N VAL A 138 15.82 1.19 -14.07
CA VAL A 138 15.28 0.20 -15.01
C VAL A 138 15.02 0.84 -16.39
N TYR A 139 14.45 2.04 -16.42
CA TYR A 139 14.13 2.74 -17.65
C TYR A 139 15.40 3.13 -18.43
N SER A 140 16.43 3.61 -17.73
CA SER A 140 17.69 4.01 -18.37
C SER A 140 18.43 2.85 -19.03
N ARG A 141 18.30 1.64 -18.48
CA ARG A 141 18.89 0.43 -19.09
C ARG A 141 18.21 0.03 -20.41
N ALA A 142 16.92 0.30 -20.53
CA ALA A 142 16.13 -0.12 -21.70
C ALA A 142 16.05 0.97 -22.79
N ASN A 143 16.00 2.26 -22.41
CA ASN A 143 15.66 3.37 -23.31
C ASN A 143 16.72 4.47 -23.37
N GLY A 144 17.83 4.29 -22.65
CA GLY A 144 18.87 5.31 -22.50
C GLY A 144 18.66 6.24 -21.29
N PRO A 145 19.66 7.02 -20.91
CA PRO A 145 19.69 7.77 -19.67
C PRO A 145 18.54 8.80 -19.57
N ILE A 146 17.84 8.78 -18.44
CA ILE A 146 16.80 9.75 -18.08
C ILE A 146 17.22 10.53 -16.85
N SER A 147 16.96 11.85 -16.83
CA SER A 147 17.21 12.66 -15.63
C SER A 147 16.15 12.39 -14.55
N VAL A 148 16.54 12.52 -13.30
CA VAL A 148 15.62 12.39 -12.15
C VAL A 148 14.46 13.38 -12.27
N ALA A 149 14.71 14.60 -12.74
CA ALA A 149 13.66 15.60 -12.95
C ALA A 149 12.63 15.15 -13.98
N ALA A 150 13.07 14.57 -15.11
CA ALA A 150 12.17 14.02 -16.12
C ALA A 150 11.36 12.83 -15.57
N ALA A 151 11.99 11.94 -14.82
CA ALA A 151 11.32 10.81 -14.18
C ALA A 151 10.25 11.29 -13.16
N LEU A 152 10.55 12.29 -12.34
CA LEU A 152 9.59 12.89 -11.42
C LEU A 152 8.41 13.54 -12.16
N ALA A 153 8.68 14.24 -13.27
CA ALA A 153 7.63 14.84 -14.09
C ALA A 153 6.69 13.81 -14.70
N MET A 154 7.20 12.66 -15.09
CA MET A 154 6.41 11.58 -15.71
C MET A 154 5.70 10.69 -14.68
N CYS A 155 6.34 10.40 -13.55
CA CYS A 155 5.93 9.32 -12.65
C CYS A 155 5.42 9.81 -11.29
N VAL A 156 5.57 11.09 -10.95
CA VAL A 156 5.16 11.64 -9.63
C VAL A 156 4.21 12.82 -9.80
N LEU A 157 4.59 13.86 -10.54
CA LEU A 157 3.79 15.09 -10.61
C LEU A 157 2.33 14.86 -11.03
N PRO A 158 2.00 14.01 -12.03
CA PRO A 158 0.61 13.76 -12.42
C PRO A 158 -0.19 13.01 -11.35
N PHE A 159 0.50 12.32 -10.43
CA PHE A 159 -0.12 11.46 -9.43
C PHE A 159 -0.39 12.18 -8.11
N ILE A 160 0.29 13.30 -7.81
CA ILE A 160 0.19 14.00 -6.52
C ILE A 160 -1.26 14.36 -6.19
N LEU A 161 -1.96 15.04 -7.11
CA LEU A 161 -3.33 15.48 -6.86
C LEU A 161 -4.32 14.30 -6.75
N PRO A 162 -4.32 13.32 -7.68
CA PRO A 162 -5.15 12.12 -7.54
C PRO A 162 -4.86 11.32 -6.28
N ASP A 163 -3.59 11.16 -5.89
CA ASP A 163 -3.25 10.39 -4.69
C ASP A 163 -3.63 11.13 -3.39
N ALA A 164 -3.60 12.47 -3.39
CA ALA A 164 -4.17 13.25 -2.28
C ALA A 164 -5.68 13.01 -2.14
N VAL A 165 -6.42 12.95 -3.25
CA VAL A 165 -7.85 12.59 -3.25
C VAL A 165 -8.07 11.16 -2.75
N LYS A 166 -7.22 10.19 -3.15
CA LYS A 166 -7.30 8.81 -2.67
C LYS A 166 -7.06 8.70 -1.17
N ILE A 167 -6.08 9.45 -0.62
CA ILE A 167 -5.87 9.53 0.83
C ILE A 167 -7.12 10.06 1.52
N PHE A 168 -7.70 11.15 1.03
CA PHE A 168 -8.92 11.74 1.59
C PHE A 168 -10.08 10.74 1.58
N LEU A 169 -10.34 10.08 0.44
CA LEU A 169 -11.39 9.06 0.32
C LEU A 169 -11.12 7.85 1.24
N ALA A 170 -9.88 7.39 1.32
CA ALA A 170 -9.50 6.31 2.23
C ALA A 170 -9.76 6.68 3.69
N LEU A 171 -9.43 7.90 4.10
CA LEU A 171 -9.69 8.39 5.46
C LEU A 171 -11.19 8.46 5.77
N LEU A 172 -12.02 8.94 4.82
CA LEU A 172 -13.47 8.96 4.98
C LEU A 172 -14.06 7.55 5.15
N ILE A 173 -13.66 6.63 4.28
CA ILE A 173 -14.16 5.24 4.29
C ILE A 173 -13.69 4.54 5.56
N THR A 174 -12.39 4.62 5.87
CA THR A 174 -11.84 3.95 7.04
C THR A 174 -12.37 4.53 8.34
N GLY A 175 -12.63 5.84 8.40
CA GLY A 175 -13.25 6.49 9.55
C GLY A 175 -14.68 6.01 9.83
N ARG A 176 -15.44 5.72 8.76
CA ARG A 176 -16.83 5.21 8.88
C ARG A 176 -16.91 3.69 9.10
N LEU A 177 -16.06 2.91 8.45
CA LEU A 177 -16.12 1.45 8.52
C LEU A 177 -15.36 0.87 9.73
N SER A 178 -14.29 1.50 10.20
CA SER A 178 -13.50 0.99 11.33
C SER A 178 -14.34 0.72 12.60
N PRO A 179 -15.30 1.57 13.01
CA PRO A 179 -16.18 1.30 14.15
C PRO A 179 -17.10 0.09 13.92
N VAL A 180 -17.55 -0.12 12.66
CA VAL A 180 -18.47 -1.21 12.30
C VAL A 180 -17.79 -2.56 12.30
N LEU A 181 -16.55 -2.61 11.77
CA LEU A 181 -15.80 -3.85 11.63
C LEU A 181 -15.29 -4.41 12.99
N ARG A 182 -15.31 -3.61 14.06
CA ARG A 182 -14.90 -4.01 15.43
C ARG A 182 -13.55 -4.73 15.49
N ILE A 183 -12.64 -4.43 14.58
CA ILE A 183 -11.31 -5.06 14.52
C ILE A 183 -10.49 -4.69 15.77
N ASP A 184 -10.73 -3.49 16.32
CA ASP A 184 -10.00 -2.94 17.47
C ASP A 184 -10.50 -3.43 18.85
N LYS A 185 -11.71 -4.01 18.93
CA LYS A 185 -12.27 -4.44 20.24
C LYS A 185 -11.76 -5.78 20.70
N GLY A 186 -11.21 -6.61 19.82
CA GLY A 186 -10.60 -7.89 20.18
C GLY A 186 -9.33 -7.75 21.04
N ILE A 187 -8.57 -6.69 20.80
CA ILE A 187 -7.27 -6.47 21.45
C ILE A 187 -7.41 -6.05 22.91
N LYS A 188 -8.44 -5.25 23.25
CA LYS A 188 -8.63 -4.76 24.65
C LYS A 188 -9.16 -5.80 25.63
N ASN A 189 -9.72 -6.91 25.15
CA ASN A 189 -10.24 -7.95 26.02
C ASN A 189 -9.18 -9.01 26.38
N GLU A 190 -8.08 -9.13 25.62
CA GLU A 190 -6.97 -10.03 25.96
C GLU A 190 -5.94 -9.40 26.92
N GLU A 191 -5.89 -8.07 27.02
CA GLU A 191 -5.04 -7.38 28.01
C GLU A 191 -5.65 -7.34 29.42
N LYS A 192 -6.90 -7.80 29.60
CA LYS A 192 -7.62 -7.78 30.90
C LYS A 192 -7.99 -9.17 31.42
N GLY A 193 -7.49 -10.24 30.82
CA GLY A 193 -7.68 -11.62 31.25
C GLY A 193 -6.32 -12.24 31.77
#